data_35d843ccb55bb96b975db5986287b995
#
_entry.id   35d843ccb55bb96b975db5986287b995
#
_cell.length_a   1.000
_cell.length_b   1.000
_cell.length_c   1.000
_cell.angle_alpha   90.00
_cell.angle_beta   90.00
_cell.angle_gamma   90.00
#
_symmetry.space_group_name_H-M   'P 1'
#
loop_
_entity.id
_entity.type
_entity.pdbx_description
1 polymer ?
#
loop_
_entity_poly.entity_id
_entity_poly.type
_entity_poly.pdbx_seq_one_letter_code
_entity_poly.pdbx_strand_id
1 'polypeptide(L)'
;MQEDGHIGVEEIKDVRLTKKNAEVIKVVLNTGEELICTPDHKFRLVDGSYIQAKDLTPVMNLAPLYRKISKKEGRSVLVGYEMVYDPAANKWNYTHVLADIFNLKNKIYVASAGKHRHHVDFNKRNNNPTNIQRLPYEEHMKIHYANIEKTLLRPEVQEKANETRRKPENRERARQKTLEKRDLFSENAKKQWENLEYKALMTKTFLEFYNSNEEYRKNNNKLLDKNQK
;
A
#
# COMPACT_ATOMS: atom_id res chain seq x y z
N MET A 1 -6.59 -24.08 -1.60
CA MET A 1 -8.06 -24.03 -1.43
C MET A 1 -8.39 -24.95 -0.29
N GLN A 2 -9.19 -24.53 0.66
CA GLN A 2 -9.64 -25.31 1.82
C GLN A 2 -10.71 -26.34 1.39
N GLU A 3 -11.08 -27.26 2.26
CA GLU A 3 -12.08 -28.30 1.95
C GLU A 3 -13.47 -27.71 1.61
N ASP A 4 -13.81 -26.58 2.23
CA ASP A 4 -15.04 -25.81 1.97
C ASP A 4 -15.02 -24.99 0.67
N GLY A 5 -13.96 -25.09 -0.12
CA GLY A 5 -13.77 -24.37 -1.39
C GLY A 5 -13.24 -22.94 -1.25
N HIS A 6 -13.12 -22.42 -0.02
CA HIS A 6 -12.54 -21.08 0.22
C HIS A 6 -11.03 -21.06 0.02
N ILE A 7 -10.51 -19.87 -0.33
CA ILE A 7 -9.07 -19.64 -0.36
C ILE A 7 -8.61 -19.22 1.05
N GLY A 8 -7.64 -19.93 1.58
CA GLY A 8 -7.04 -19.66 2.90
C GLY A 8 -5.53 -19.76 2.88
N VAL A 9 -4.91 -19.44 4.02
CA VAL A 9 -3.48 -19.61 4.28
C VAL A 9 -3.30 -20.85 5.16
N GLU A 10 -2.29 -21.65 4.84
CA GLU A 10 -1.90 -22.83 5.61
C GLU A 10 -0.38 -22.82 5.84
N GLU A 11 0.05 -23.48 6.91
CA GLU A 11 1.46 -23.63 7.23
C GLU A 11 2.04 -24.80 6.43
N ILE A 12 3.20 -24.55 5.78
CA ILE A 12 3.98 -25.64 5.17
C ILE A 12 4.86 -26.25 6.25
N LYS A 13 4.64 -27.53 6.54
CA LYS A 13 5.40 -28.31 7.53
C LYS A 13 6.44 -29.20 6.88
N ASP A 14 7.47 -29.53 7.63
CA ASP A 14 8.51 -30.50 7.23
C ASP A 14 9.19 -30.18 5.88
N VAL A 15 9.47 -28.90 5.62
CA VAL A 15 10.20 -28.49 4.41
C VAL A 15 11.59 -29.12 4.43
N ARG A 16 11.82 -30.11 3.58
CA ARG A 16 13.10 -30.84 3.50
C ARG A 16 13.37 -31.32 2.08
N LEU A 17 14.64 -31.55 1.80
CA LEU A 17 15.04 -32.22 0.55
C LEU A 17 14.66 -33.71 0.64
N THR A 18 13.66 -34.14 -0.12
CA THR A 18 13.17 -35.52 -0.13
C THR A 18 13.92 -36.42 -1.11
N LYS A 19 14.43 -35.85 -2.22
CA LYS A 19 15.16 -36.58 -3.26
C LYS A 19 16.17 -35.68 -3.95
N LYS A 20 17.42 -36.12 -4.07
CA LYS A 20 18.43 -35.50 -4.92
C LYS A 20 18.29 -35.97 -6.36
N ASN A 21 18.54 -35.14 -7.35
CA ASN A 21 18.45 -35.47 -8.79
C ASN A 21 17.12 -36.13 -9.17
N ALA A 22 16.01 -35.60 -8.68
CA ALA A 22 14.69 -36.07 -9.03
C ALA A 22 14.44 -35.85 -10.53
N GLU A 23 13.85 -36.87 -11.17
CA GLU A 23 13.25 -36.68 -12.48
C GLU A 23 12.13 -35.65 -12.38
N VAL A 24 12.08 -34.71 -13.33
CA VAL A 24 11.05 -33.68 -13.40
C VAL A 24 10.41 -33.67 -14.79
N ILE A 25 9.16 -33.29 -14.82
CA ILE A 25 8.42 -33.05 -16.06
C ILE A 25 8.00 -31.55 -16.13
N LYS A 26 7.84 -31.07 -17.34
CA LYS A 26 7.34 -29.73 -17.62
C LYS A 26 5.88 -29.82 -18.02
N VAL A 27 5.02 -29.17 -17.27
CA VAL A 27 3.60 -28.97 -17.61
C VAL A 27 3.47 -27.56 -18.20
N VAL A 28 3.01 -27.47 -19.44
CA VAL A 28 2.78 -26.19 -20.13
C VAL A 28 1.28 -25.92 -20.14
N LEU A 29 0.88 -24.77 -19.57
CA LEU A 29 -0.50 -24.35 -19.55
C LEU A 29 -0.90 -23.67 -20.88
N ASN A 30 -2.20 -23.58 -21.16
CA ASN A 30 -2.71 -22.88 -22.34
C ASN A 30 -2.41 -21.36 -22.33
N THR A 31 -2.05 -20.80 -21.18
CA THR A 31 -1.56 -19.40 -21.02
C THR A 31 -0.10 -19.22 -21.46
N GLY A 32 0.61 -20.31 -21.73
CA GLY A 32 2.05 -20.33 -22.00
C GLY A 32 2.92 -20.40 -20.73
N GLU A 33 2.33 -20.41 -19.54
CA GLU A 33 3.07 -20.60 -18.30
C GLU A 33 3.58 -22.03 -18.17
N GLU A 34 4.82 -22.19 -17.69
CA GLU A 34 5.49 -23.47 -17.51
C GLU A 34 5.63 -23.82 -16.02
N LEU A 35 5.23 -25.01 -15.64
CA LEU A 35 5.37 -25.55 -14.30
C LEU A 35 6.31 -26.76 -14.34
N ILE A 36 7.37 -26.73 -13.54
CA ILE A 36 8.32 -27.84 -13.42
C ILE A 36 8.07 -28.55 -12.10
N CYS A 37 7.78 -29.84 -12.15
CA CYS A 37 7.46 -30.64 -10.96
C CYS A 37 7.87 -32.08 -11.15
N THR A 38 7.86 -32.89 -10.06
CA THR A 38 8.04 -34.34 -10.15
C THR A 38 6.83 -34.99 -10.79
N PRO A 39 6.98 -36.19 -11.44
CA PRO A 39 5.87 -36.87 -12.12
C PRO A 39 4.68 -37.20 -11.20
N ASP A 40 4.94 -37.42 -9.93
CA ASP A 40 3.95 -37.76 -8.90
C ASP A 40 3.30 -36.54 -8.24
N HIS A 41 3.70 -35.29 -8.61
CA HIS A 41 3.11 -34.10 -8.11
C HIS A 41 1.61 -34.04 -8.44
N LYS A 42 0.78 -33.74 -7.43
CA LYS A 42 -0.67 -33.74 -7.59
C LYS A 42 -1.18 -32.34 -7.97
N PHE A 43 -1.87 -32.24 -9.08
CA PHE A 43 -2.63 -31.08 -9.51
C PHE A 43 -4.10 -31.24 -9.17
N ARG A 44 -4.72 -30.18 -8.66
CA ARG A 44 -6.16 -30.12 -8.44
C ARG A 44 -6.86 -29.75 -9.74
N LEU A 45 -7.91 -30.49 -10.10
CA LEU A 45 -8.78 -30.19 -11.22
C LEU A 45 -9.94 -29.26 -10.80
N VAL A 46 -10.63 -28.68 -11.78
CA VAL A 46 -11.80 -27.78 -11.54
C VAL A 46 -12.92 -28.49 -10.79
N ASP A 47 -13.12 -29.80 -11.01
CA ASP A 47 -14.10 -30.62 -10.30
C ASP A 47 -13.73 -30.94 -8.85
N GLY A 48 -12.53 -30.53 -8.41
CA GLY A 48 -12.03 -30.72 -7.05
C GLY A 48 -11.20 -32.00 -6.88
N SER A 49 -11.16 -32.89 -7.85
CA SER A 49 -10.33 -34.09 -7.84
C SER A 49 -8.84 -33.76 -7.99
N TYR A 50 -7.97 -34.76 -7.73
CA TYR A 50 -6.53 -34.61 -7.88
C TYR A 50 -5.98 -35.65 -8.85
N ILE A 51 -5.06 -35.20 -9.72
CA ILE A 51 -4.36 -36.07 -10.68
C ILE A 51 -2.85 -35.83 -10.58
N GLN A 52 -2.06 -36.91 -10.82
CA GLN A 52 -0.60 -36.76 -10.88
C GLN A 52 -0.16 -36.05 -12.16
N ALA A 53 0.94 -35.33 -12.09
CA ALA A 53 1.46 -34.54 -13.23
C ALA A 53 1.72 -35.42 -14.48
N LYS A 54 2.21 -36.67 -14.29
CA LYS A 54 2.45 -37.63 -15.39
C LYS A 54 1.18 -38.09 -16.11
N ASP A 55 0.02 -37.97 -15.43
CA ASP A 55 -1.27 -38.44 -15.95
C ASP A 55 -2.12 -37.29 -16.52
N LEU A 56 -1.59 -36.03 -16.54
CA LEU A 56 -2.27 -34.90 -17.11
C LEU A 56 -2.40 -35.03 -18.63
N THR A 57 -3.56 -34.69 -19.15
CA THR A 57 -3.82 -34.59 -20.59
C THR A 57 -4.30 -33.20 -20.98
N PRO A 58 -4.14 -32.79 -22.26
CA PRO A 58 -4.52 -31.43 -22.73
C PRO A 58 -5.98 -31.08 -22.55
N VAL A 59 -6.88 -32.04 -22.34
CA VAL A 59 -8.32 -31.79 -22.16
C VAL A 59 -8.70 -31.57 -20.70
N MET A 60 -7.76 -31.73 -19.77
CA MET A 60 -8.02 -31.55 -18.34
C MET A 60 -7.87 -30.08 -17.94
N ASN A 61 -8.81 -29.62 -17.13
CA ASN A 61 -8.80 -28.26 -16.63
C ASN A 61 -8.30 -28.20 -15.19
N LEU A 62 -7.18 -27.54 -14.97
CA LEU A 62 -6.63 -27.32 -13.63
C LEU A 62 -7.47 -26.28 -12.88
N ALA A 63 -7.61 -26.46 -11.57
CA ALA A 63 -8.25 -25.45 -10.71
C ALA A 63 -7.41 -24.18 -10.67
N PRO A 64 -7.92 -23.04 -11.16
CA PRO A 64 -7.13 -21.81 -11.26
C PRO A 64 -7.00 -21.13 -9.89
N LEU A 65 -5.85 -20.50 -9.66
CA LEU A 65 -5.66 -19.53 -8.58
C LEU A 65 -5.50 -18.15 -9.18
N TYR A 66 -6.61 -17.40 -9.28
CA TYR A 66 -6.57 -16.05 -9.81
C TYR A 66 -5.99 -15.07 -8.79
N ARG A 67 -4.96 -14.35 -9.20
CA ARG A 67 -4.32 -13.27 -8.42
C ARG A 67 -4.28 -11.98 -9.23
N LYS A 68 -4.36 -10.85 -8.56
CA LYS A 68 -4.14 -9.53 -9.15
C LYS A 68 -3.50 -8.58 -8.14
N ILE A 69 -2.95 -7.50 -8.66
CA ILE A 69 -2.50 -6.38 -7.84
C ILE A 69 -3.58 -5.31 -7.86
N SER A 70 -3.95 -4.82 -6.67
CA SER A 70 -4.97 -3.79 -6.53
C SER A 70 -4.54 -2.49 -7.21
N LYS A 71 -5.45 -1.89 -7.97
CA LYS A 71 -5.30 -0.59 -8.62
C LYS A 71 -6.14 0.44 -7.88
N LYS A 72 -5.93 1.73 -8.19
CA LYS A 72 -6.74 2.80 -7.64
C LYS A 72 -8.14 2.74 -8.26
N GLU A 73 -9.13 2.39 -7.45
CA GLU A 73 -10.53 2.35 -7.85
C GLU A 73 -11.34 3.21 -6.87
N GLY A 74 -11.96 4.27 -7.37
CA GLY A 74 -12.75 5.19 -6.57
C GLY A 74 -11.98 5.80 -5.39
N ARG A 75 -12.52 5.64 -4.17
CA ARG A 75 -11.93 6.15 -2.93
C ARG A 75 -10.91 5.19 -2.28
N SER A 76 -10.65 4.02 -2.87
CA SER A 76 -9.73 3.06 -2.30
C SER A 76 -8.31 3.61 -2.28
N VAL A 77 -7.66 3.53 -1.11
CA VAL A 77 -6.25 3.90 -0.89
C VAL A 77 -5.32 2.67 -0.93
N LEU A 78 -5.88 1.46 -0.98
CA LEU A 78 -5.11 0.21 -0.98
C LEU A 78 -4.64 -0.14 -2.38
N VAL A 79 -3.60 0.56 -2.85
CA VAL A 79 -3.01 0.38 -4.18
C VAL A 79 -1.73 -0.45 -4.09
N GLY A 80 -1.56 -1.41 -5.01
CA GLY A 80 -0.36 -2.24 -5.13
C GLY A 80 -0.30 -3.41 -4.14
N TYR A 81 -1.41 -3.75 -3.49
CA TYR A 81 -1.55 -4.94 -2.66
C TYR A 81 -1.97 -6.14 -3.49
N GLU A 82 -1.49 -7.31 -3.14
CA GLU A 82 -1.93 -8.56 -3.78
C GLU A 82 -3.33 -8.95 -3.31
N MET A 83 -4.12 -9.41 -4.27
CA MET A 83 -5.45 -9.95 -4.05
C MET A 83 -5.55 -11.33 -4.68
N VAL A 84 -6.31 -12.21 -4.07
CA VAL A 84 -6.67 -13.53 -4.58
C VAL A 84 -8.19 -13.65 -4.68
N TYR A 85 -8.66 -14.27 -5.76
CA TYR A 85 -10.09 -14.53 -5.96
C TYR A 85 -10.51 -15.76 -5.18
N ASP A 86 -11.56 -15.63 -4.40
CA ASP A 86 -12.18 -16.73 -3.64
C ASP A 86 -13.45 -17.17 -4.40
N PRO A 87 -13.41 -18.32 -5.07
CA PRO A 87 -14.55 -18.76 -5.89
C PRO A 87 -15.76 -19.16 -5.05
N ALA A 88 -15.58 -19.69 -3.83
CA ALA A 88 -16.68 -20.04 -2.96
C ALA A 88 -17.46 -18.82 -2.46
N ALA A 89 -16.78 -17.71 -2.24
CA ALA A 89 -17.39 -16.45 -1.82
C ALA A 89 -17.67 -15.49 -2.99
N ASN A 90 -17.27 -15.81 -4.22
CA ASN A 90 -17.37 -14.99 -5.42
C ASN A 90 -16.81 -13.57 -5.21
N LYS A 91 -15.63 -13.45 -4.57
CA LYS A 91 -15.04 -12.15 -4.23
C LYS A 91 -13.51 -12.16 -4.25
N TRP A 92 -12.95 -10.97 -4.40
CA TRP A 92 -11.51 -10.73 -4.24
C TRP A 92 -11.18 -10.42 -2.78
N ASN A 93 -10.25 -11.18 -2.19
CA ASN A 93 -9.72 -10.96 -0.86
C ASN A 93 -8.27 -10.45 -0.97
N TYR A 94 -7.90 -9.50 -0.10
CA TYR A 94 -6.50 -9.12 0.05
C TYR A 94 -5.73 -10.25 0.75
N THR A 95 -4.56 -10.63 0.22
CA THR A 95 -3.75 -11.74 0.77
C THR A 95 -3.26 -11.45 2.19
N HIS A 96 -2.92 -10.21 2.54
CA HIS A 96 -2.57 -9.84 3.92
C HIS A 96 -3.76 -9.98 4.91
N VAL A 97 -5.00 -9.87 4.42
CA VAL A 97 -6.20 -10.12 5.24
C VAL A 97 -6.36 -11.61 5.51
N LEU A 98 -6.07 -12.47 4.53
CA LEU A 98 -6.07 -13.93 4.73
C LEU A 98 -4.96 -14.35 5.72
N ALA A 99 -3.78 -13.74 5.64
CA ALA A 99 -2.70 -13.95 6.60
C ALA A 99 -3.10 -13.51 8.03
N ASP A 100 -3.79 -12.39 8.16
CA ASP A 100 -4.35 -11.92 9.43
C ASP A 100 -5.40 -12.88 9.99
N ILE A 101 -6.29 -13.41 9.17
CA ILE A 101 -7.28 -14.43 9.56
C ILE A 101 -6.59 -15.71 10.06
N PHE A 102 -5.53 -16.14 9.36
CA PHE A 102 -4.70 -17.27 9.78
C PHE A 102 -4.10 -17.02 11.17
N ASN A 103 -3.51 -15.86 11.40
CA ASN A 103 -2.91 -15.51 12.70
C ASN A 103 -3.96 -15.48 13.83
N LEU A 104 -5.15 -14.95 13.58
CA LEU A 104 -6.25 -14.95 14.55
C LEU A 104 -6.72 -16.37 14.87
N LYS A 105 -6.90 -17.22 13.85
CA LYS A 105 -7.29 -18.63 14.00
C LYS A 105 -6.27 -19.40 14.84
N ASN A 106 -4.99 -19.15 14.61
CA ASN A 106 -3.89 -19.80 15.32
C ASN A 106 -3.47 -19.07 16.62
N LYS A 107 -4.23 -18.05 17.07
CA LYS A 107 -4.00 -17.32 18.31
C LYS A 107 -2.60 -16.68 18.40
N ILE A 108 -2.00 -16.31 17.29
CA ILE A 108 -0.72 -15.57 17.24
C ILE A 108 -0.92 -14.19 17.86
N TYR A 109 -2.08 -13.59 17.64
CA TYR A 109 -2.56 -12.40 18.33
C TYR A 109 -4.10 -12.41 18.40
N VAL A 110 -4.68 -11.49 19.15
CA VAL A 110 -6.12 -11.34 19.31
C VAL A 110 -6.65 -10.15 18.52
N ALA A 111 -7.94 -10.16 18.20
CA ALA A 111 -8.58 -9.09 17.42
C ALA A 111 -8.51 -7.71 18.12
N SER A 112 -8.52 -7.69 19.46
CA SER A 112 -8.39 -6.48 20.28
C SER A 112 -7.01 -5.83 20.26
N ALA A 113 -5.95 -6.51 19.76
CA ALA A 113 -4.61 -5.95 19.63
C ALA A 113 -4.55 -4.73 18.68
N GLY A 114 -5.53 -4.59 17.78
CA GLY A 114 -5.65 -3.42 16.91
C GLY A 114 -6.46 -3.68 15.65
N LYS A 115 -6.76 -2.60 14.92
CA LYS A 115 -7.51 -2.67 13.65
C LYS A 115 -6.62 -2.59 12.41
N HIS A 116 -5.39 -2.07 12.56
CA HIS A 116 -4.44 -1.88 11.47
C HIS A 116 -3.56 -3.12 11.30
N ARG A 117 -3.43 -3.56 10.04
CA ARG A 117 -2.56 -4.66 9.64
C ARG A 117 -1.27 -4.08 9.10
N HIS A 118 -0.19 -4.25 9.82
CA HIS A 118 1.12 -3.72 9.49
C HIS A 118 2.00 -4.82 8.88
N HIS A 119 2.70 -4.50 7.78
CA HIS A 119 3.77 -5.35 7.25
C HIS A 119 5.06 -4.98 7.96
N VAL A 120 5.60 -5.89 8.78
CA VAL A 120 6.76 -5.64 9.64
C VAL A 120 7.99 -5.20 8.84
N ASP A 121 8.19 -5.77 7.65
CA ASP A 121 9.27 -5.42 6.71
C ASP A 121 8.94 -4.25 5.77
N PHE A 122 7.78 -3.59 5.95
CA PHE A 122 7.24 -2.55 5.05
C PHE A 122 7.00 -2.99 3.61
N ASN A 123 7.17 -4.27 3.27
CA ASN A 123 6.87 -4.81 1.96
C ASN A 123 5.42 -5.31 1.89
N LYS A 124 4.54 -4.49 1.32
CA LYS A 124 3.10 -4.80 1.17
C LYS A 124 2.80 -6.03 0.30
N ARG A 125 3.81 -6.66 -0.32
CA ARG A 125 3.67 -7.90 -1.08
C ARG A 125 4.16 -9.14 -0.32
N ASN A 126 4.85 -8.94 0.79
CA ASN A 126 5.23 -10.03 1.68
C ASN A 126 4.08 -10.33 2.65
N ASN A 127 3.14 -11.15 2.20
CA ASN A 127 1.94 -11.52 2.95
C ASN A 127 2.12 -12.79 3.79
N ASN A 128 3.37 -13.14 4.13
CA ASN A 128 3.61 -14.21 5.09
C ASN A 128 2.95 -13.86 6.44
N PRO A 129 2.21 -14.77 7.08
CA PRO A 129 1.60 -14.53 8.39
C PRO A 129 2.56 -13.97 9.44
N THR A 130 3.83 -14.42 9.45
CA THR A 130 4.87 -13.90 10.37
C THR A 130 5.25 -12.44 10.13
N ASN A 131 4.93 -11.91 8.94
CA ASN A 131 5.18 -10.52 8.56
C ASN A 131 3.97 -9.60 8.80
N ILE A 132 2.84 -10.14 9.24
CA ILE A 132 1.63 -9.37 9.50
C ILE A 132 1.42 -9.21 10.99
N GLN A 133 1.31 -7.96 11.44
CA GLN A 133 1.06 -7.58 12.82
C GLN A 133 -0.19 -6.70 12.93
N ARG A 134 -1.01 -6.93 13.97
CA ARG A 134 -2.11 -6.03 14.32
C ARG A 134 -1.63 -4.97 15.29
N LEU A 135 -1.99 -3.72 14.99
CA LEU A 135 -1.59 -2.57 15.80
C LEU A 135 -2.77 -1.60 16.00
N PRO A 136 -2.83 -0.89 17.14
CA PRO A 136 -3.63 0.32 17.28
C PRO A 136 -3.16 1.40 16.29
N TYR A 137 -4.03 2.38 16.01
CA TYR A 137 -3.73 3.45 15.06
C TYR A 137 -2.45 4.23 15.42
N GLU A 138 -2.33 4.63 16.68
CA GLU A 138 -1.23 5.45 17.16
C GLU A 138 0.12 4.75 17.01
N GLU A 139 0.19 3.48 17.38
CA GLU A 139 1.42 2.67 17.23
C GLU A 139 1.77 2.44 15.75
N HIS A 140 0.76 2.11 14.93
CA HIS A 140 0.95 1.96 13.49
C HIS A 140 1.51 3.23 12.85
N MET A 141 0.97 4.40 13.19
CA MET A 141 1.47 5.67 12.68
C MET A 141 2.86 5.99 13.19
N LYS A 142 3.16 5.74 14.47
CA LYS A 142 4.49 5.95 15.05
C LYS A 142 5.58 5.15 14.32
N ILE A 143 5.30 3.87 14.01
CA ILE A 143 6.24 3.02 13.25
C ILE A 143 6.45 3.58 11.84
N HIS A 144 5.40 4.02 11.16
CA HIS A 144 5.52 4.60 9.82
C HIS A 144 6.28 5.92 9.83
N TYR A 145 6.07 6.81 10.82
CA TYR A 145 6.84 8.06 10.96
C TYR A 145 8.32 7.77 11.19
N ALA A 146 8.66 6.85 12.10
CA ALA A 146 10.04 6.45 12.34
C ALA A 146 10.72 5.86 11.09
N ASN A 147 9.96 5.13 10.26
CA ASN A 147 10.48 4.63 8.99
C ASN A 147 10.69 5.75 7.95
N ILE A 148 9.80 6.74 7.90
CA ILE A 148 9.93 7.93 7.04
C ILE A 148 11.21 8.69 7.39
N GLU A 149 11.49 8.89 8.67
CA GLU A 149 12.72 9.54 9.12
C GLU A 149 13.98 8.81 8.62
N LYS A 150 13.98 7.48 8.74
CA LYS A 150 15.11 6.64 8.29
C LYS A 150 15.24 6.49 6.77
N THR A 151 14.24 6.89 6.00
CA THR A 151 14.18 6.68 4.55
C THR A 151 14.05 7.98 3.77
N LEU A 152 12.87 8.59 3.78
CA LEU A 152 12.54 9.74 2.95
C LEU A 152 13.14 11.06 3.46
N LEU A 153 13.35 11.19 4.78
CA LEU A 153 13.89 12.41 5.37
C LEU A 153 15.43 12.44 5.45
N ARG A 154 16.11 11.42 4.96
CA ARG A 154 17.58 11.45 4.86
C ARG A 154 18.03 12.61 3.96
N PRO A 155 19.07 13.36 4.35
CA PRO A 155 19.54 14.54 3.60
C PRO A 155 19.78 14.28 2.12
N GLU A 156 20.45 13.17 1.79
CA GLU A 156 20.76 12.78 0.41
C GLU A 156 19.50 12.46 -0.41
N VAL A 157 18.45 11.93 0.22
CA VAL A 157 17.15 11.65 -0.45
C VAL A 157 16.40 12.96 -0.69
N GLN A 158 16.41 13.86 0.31
CA GLN A 158 15.80 15.19 0.19
C GLN A 158 16.48 16.03 -0.89
N GLU A 159 17.82 16.05 -0.94
CA GLU A 159 18.53 16.80 -1.96
C GLU A 159 18.23 16.26 -3.37
N LYS A 160 18.25 14.95 -3.58
CA LYS A 160 17.88 14.33 -4.86
C LYS A 160 16.43 14.64 -5.27
N ALA A 161 15.51 14.68 -4.31
CA ALA A 161 14.13 15.11 -4.55
C ALA A 161 14.05 16.59 -4.92
N ASN A 162 14.84 17.45 -4.26
CA ASN A 162 14.91 18.87 -4.53
C ASN A 162 15.51 19.17 -5.90
N GLU A 163 16.58 18.48 -6.29
CA GLU A 163 17.14 18.54 -7.63
C GLU A 163 16.09 18.22 -8.69
N THR A 164 15.31 17.14 -8.47
CA THR A 164 14.23 16.75 -9.37
C THR A 164 13.14 17.82 -9.46
N ARG A 165 12.76 18.44 -8.32
CA ARG A 165 11.78 19.54 -8.27
C ARG A 165 12.27 20.81 -8.97
N ARG A 166 13.59 21.10 -8.91
CA ARG A 166 14.21 22.28 -9.52
C ARG A 166 14.30 22.22 -11.03
N LYS A 167 14.16 21.04 -11.65
CA LYS A 167 14.18 20.89 -13.11
C LYS A 167 13.09 21.74 -13.78
N PRO A 168 13.41 22.50 -14.85
CA PRO A 168 12.46 23.42 -15.49
C PRO A 168 11.14 22.74 -15.88
N GLU A 169 11.20 21.57 -16.44
CA GLU A 169 10.03 20.79 -16.87
C GLU A 169 9.10 20.41 -15.71
N ASN A 170 9.68 20.10 -14.53
CA ASN A 170 8.90 19.74 -13.35
C ASN A 170 8.29 20.99 -12.68
N ARG A 171 9.02 22.11 -12.70
CA ARG A 171 8.50 23.41 -12.23
C ARG A 171 7.33 23.88 -13.10
N GLU A 172 7.46 23.81 -14.41
CA GLU A 172 6.40 24.20 -15.34
C GLU A 172 5.17 23.29 -15.18
N ARG A 173 5.36 21.95 -15.09
CA ARG A 173 4.27 21.01 -14.82
C ARG A 173 3.54 21.34 -13.50
N ALA A 174 4.28 21.69 -12.44
CA ALA A 174 3.70 22.09 -11.15
C ALA A 174 2.92 23.40 -11.28
N ARG A 175 3.46 24.38 -12.02
CA ARG A 175 2.80 25.65 -12.31
C ARG A 175 1.49 25.44 -13.06
N GLN A 176 1.48 24.64 -14.11
CA GLN A 176 0.27 24.35 -14.88
C GLN A 176 -0.82 23.71 -14.00
N LYS A 177 -0.47 22.70 -13.20
CA LYS A 177 -1.41 22.09 -12.25
C LYS A 177 -1.95 23.08 -11.20
N THR A 178 -1.16 24.06 -10.80
CA THR A 178 -1.61 25.10 -9.88
C THR A 178 -2.58 26.07 -10.57
N LEU A 179 -2.28 26.43 -11.82
CA LEU A 179 -3.17 27.28 -12.62
C LEU A 179 -4.52 26.61 -12.89
N GLU A 180 -4.52 25.34 -13.23
CA GLU A 180 -5.76 24.53 -13.43
C GLU A 180 -6.67 24.53 -12.18
N LYS A 181 -6.07 24.65 -11.00
CA LYS A 181 -6.80 24.62 -9.71
C LYS A 181 -6.98 25.98 -9.06
N ARG A 182 -6.54 27.04 -9.72
CA ARG A 182 -6.52 28.40 -9.14
C ARG A 182 -7.89 28.83 -8.62
N ASP A 183 -8.94 28.61 -9.39
CA ASP A 183 -10.28 29.03 -9.04
C ASP A 183 -10.82 28.24 -7.83
N LEU A 184 -10.57 26.92 -7.81
CA LEU A 184 -10.92 26.08 -6.66
C LEU A 184 -10.17 26.51 -5.39
N PHE A 185 -8.88 26.84 -5.48
CA PHE A 185 -8.11 27.34 -4.34
C PHE A 185 -8.63 28.70 -3.86
N SER A 186 -8.99 29.59 -4.80
CA SER A 186 -9.58 30.90 -4.48
C SER A 186 -10.92 30.75 -3.77
N GLU A 187 -11.81 29.88 -4.26
CA GLU A 187 -13.09 29.62 -3.60
C GLU A 187 -12.93 28.99 -2.21
N ASN A 188 -12.02 28.03 -2.07
CA ASN A 188 -11.76 27.41 -0.77
C ASN A 188 -11.19 28.42 0.23
N ALA A 189 -10.29 29.29 -0.21
CA ALA A 189 -9.75 30.35 0.63
C ALA A 189 -10.86 31.31 1.07
N LYS A 190 -11.74 31.76 0.16
CA LYS A 190 -12.88 32.63 0.52
C LYS A 190 -13.78 31.96 1.57
N LYS A 191 -14.16 30.70 1.39
CA LYS A 191 -14.95 29.94 2.36
C LYS A 191 -14.28 29.82 3.73
N GLN A 192 -12.95 29.64 3.77
CA GLN A 192 -12.22 29.62 5.04
C GLN A 192 -12.26 30.98 5.75
N TRP A 193 -12.12 32.10 5.00
CA TRP A 193 -12.19 33.45 5.56
C TRP A 193 -13.59 33.87 5.96
N GLU A 194 -14.64 33.24 5.48
CA GLU A 194 -16.02 33.42 5.95
C GLU A 194 -16.24 32.79 7.34
N ASN A 195 -15.43 31.81 7.72
CA ASN A 195 -15.49 31.23 9.06
C ASN A 195 -14.88 32.19 10.08
N LEU A 196 -15.73 32.70 10.99
CA LEU A 196 -15.34 33.72 11.98
C LEU A 196 -14.27 33.23 12.97
N GLU A 197 -14.34 31.94 13.38
CA GLU A 197 -13.34 31.35 14.28
C GLU A 197 -11.98 31.23 13.60
N TYR A 198 -11.96 30.77 12.36
CA TYR A 198 -10.73 30.70 11.56
C TYR A 198 -10.11 32.07 11.36
N LYS A 199 -10.92 33.08 11.01
CA LYS A 199 -10.49 34.47 10.83
C LYS A 199 -9.90 35.05 12.12
N ALA A 200 -10.57 34.80 13.26
CA ALA A 200 -10.09 35.27 14.57
C ALA A 200 -8.76 34.61 14.94
N LEU A 201 -8.64 33.30 14.75
CA LEU A 201 -7.41 32.53 14.99
C LEU A 201 -6.25 33.05 14.14
N MET A 202 -6.45 33.20 12.82
CA MET A 202 -5.41 33.67 11.90
C MET A 202 -4.98 35.13 12.21
N THR A 203 -5.94 36.01 12.55
CA THR A 203 -5.65 37.38 12.96
C THR A 203 -4.82 37.39 14.23
N LYS A 204 -5.18 36.63 15.24
CA LYS A 204 -4.44 36.52 16.51
C LYS A 204 -3.01 36.02 16.26
N THR A 205 -2.85 34.93 15.52
CA THR A 205 -1.54 34.35 15.19
C THR A 205 -0.66 35.31 14.42
N PHE A 206 -1.24 36.05 13.47
CA PHE A 206 -0.50 37.09 12.73
C PHE A 206 -0.06 38.24 13.66
N LEU A 207 -0.90 38.73 14.53
CA LEU A 207 -0.56 39.80 15.47
C LEU A 207 0.52 39.33 16.45
N GLU A 208 0.47 38.11 16.96
CA GLU A 208 1.52 37.55 17.81
C GLU A 208 2.86 37.48 17.06
N PHE A 209 2.86 36.99 15.83
CA PHE A 209 4.06 36.94 14.98
C PHE A 209 4.58 38.38 14.68
N TYR A 210 3.70 39.29 14.26
CA TYR A 210 4.06 40.67 13.95
C TYR A 210 4.67 41.38 15.16
N ASN A 211 4.10 41.19 16.34
CA ASN A 211 4.58 41.81 17.56
C ASN A 211 5.92 41.21 18.06
N SER A 212 6.15 39.93 17.85
CA SER A 212 7.38 39.25 18.27
C SER A 212 8.54 39.39 17.28
N ASN A 213 8.29 39.76 16.01
CA ASN A 213 9.33 39.83 14.98
C ASN A 213 9.63 41.27 14.57
N GLU A 214 10.61 41.88 15.25
CA GLU A 214 11.02 43.28 15.02
C GLU A 214 11.57 43.52 13.60
N GLU A 215 12.33 42.57 13.05
CA GLU A 215 12.89 42.71 11.72
C GLU A 215 11.78 42.71 10.65
N TYR A 216 10.78 41.84 10.77
CA TYR A 216 9.63 41.80 9.89
C TYR A 216 8.87 43.15 9.94
N ARG A 217 8.62 43.69 11.14
CA ARG A 217 7.95 45.00 11.30
C ARG A 217 8.70 46.13 10.61
N LYS A 218 10.03 46.20 10.82
CA LYS A 218 10.88 47.24 10.17
C LYS A 218 10.83 47.13 8.65
N ASN A 219 10.89 45.91 8.11
CA ASN A 219 10.85 45.71 6.67
C ASN A 219 9.47 46.04 6.07
N ASN A 220 8.40 45.64 6.77
CA ASN A 220 7.03 45.93 6.33
C ASN A 220 6.73 47.41 6.35
N ASN A 221 7.14 48.15 7.37
CA ASN A 221 6.97 49.60 7.45
C ASN A 221 7.74 50.34 6.34
N LYS A 222 8.97 49.92 6.00
CA LYS A 222 9.71 50.48 4.86
C LYS A 222 9.00 50.28 3.52
N LEU A 223 8.27 49.16 3.35
CA LEU A 223 7.49 48.90 2.14
C LEU A 223 6.24 49.82 2.08
N LEU A 224 5.58 50.04 3.21
CA LEU A 224 4.41 50.94 3.30
C LEU A 224 4.80 52.38 2.99
N ASP A 225 5.93 52.85 3.53
CA ASP A 225 6.45 54.22 3.27
C ASP A 225 6.82 54.45 1.80
N LYS A 226 7.28 53.42 1.09
CA LYS A 226 7.56 53.48 -0.35
C LYS A 226 6.32 53.57 -1.22
N ASN A 227 5.19 52.98 -0.78
CA ASN A 227 3.95 52.96 -1.54
C ASN A 227 3.07 54.22 -1.30
N GLN A 228 3.45 55.09 -0.37
CA GLN A 228 2.78 56.36 -0.08
C GLN A 228 3.44 57.56 -0.75
N LYS A 229 4.54 57.35 -1.48
CA LYS A 229 5.22 58.34 -2.33
C LYS A 229 4.93 58.05 -3.81
#